data_768cda0f0be8f867be1cd45facc4c59a
#
_entry.id   768cda0f0be8f867be1cd45facc4c59a
#
_cell.length_a   1.000
_cell.length_b   1.000
_cell.length_c   1.000
_cell.angle_alpha   90.00
_cell.angle_beta   90.00
_cell.angle_gamma   90.00
#
_symmetry.space_group_name_H-M   'P 1'
#
loop_
_entity.id
_entity.type
_entity.pdbx_description
1 polymer ?
#
loop_
_entity_poly.entity_id
_entity_poly.type
_entity_poly.pdbx_seq_one_letter_code
_entity_poly.pdbx_strand_id
1 'polypeptide(L)'
;MTKKEHIVVGLDIGTTKICAVVGEIQDDRSIHVIGVGSHRSNGLRKGMVVNMESTVESIKRAVEEAELMSAVQINSVYTGIAGSHIGSESAQGVVALKKREVTKADVRRAVDTARACAVPAPDRQILHVLPREFIVDDQEGIRDPLGIAGSRLEVDVHIVTGAVTSAQNLIRCVSRAGLDVVDIVLQPLASSAAVLTPEEKDLGVVMVDIGGGTTDIAIFVEGCIRHSAVLPIGGSHLTGDLAMGLKTAPEEAEKIKLKYGVASSLFVNEDEGIEVPSVGGRPPRVMPRALVAQILSPRVEEMFELVLREIRRAGYDGMLVAGGVLTGGTSLLPGMAEVAEHVLNLSVRLGRPIGVEGLREIVSNPSYS
;
A
#
# COMPACT_ATOMS: atom_id res chain seq x y z
N MET A 1 -0.22 35.82 0.42
CA MET A 1 -0.41 34.47 -0.08
C MET A 1 -1.30 33.75 0.89
N THR A 2 -2.42 33.23 0.46
CA THR A 2 -3.44 32.63 1.32
C THR A 2 -2.96 31.23 1.76
N LYS A 3 -3.12 30.91 3.06
CA LYS A 3 -2.80 29.61 3.68
C LYS A 3 -3.27 28.34 2.91
N LYS A 4 -4.08 28.48 1.86
CA LYS A 4 -4.65 27.38 1.07
C LYS A 4 -3.70 26.71 0.05
N GLU A 5 -2.58 27.34 -0.31
CA GLU A 5 -1.67 26.84 -1.35
C GLU A 5 -0.69 25.75 -0.85
N HIS A 6 -0.69 25.46 0.45
CA HIS A 6 0.25 24.52 1.08
C HIS A 6 -0.44 23.28 1.69
N ILE A 7 -1.75 23.12 1.48
CA ILE A 7 -2.49 21.96 2.02
C ILE A 7 -2.55 20.85 0.98
N VAL A 8 -2.20 19.65 1.39
CA VAL A 8 -2.36 18.42 0.63
C VAL A 8 -3.20 17.44 1.44
N VAL A 9 -4.10 16.73 0.78
CA VAL A 9 -4.96 15.73 1.43
C VAL A 9 -4.81 14.40 0.72
N GLY A 10 -4.39 13.38 1.48
CA GLY A 10 -4.39 11.99 1.08
C GLY A 10 -5.66 11.29 1.56
N LEU A 11 -6.34 10.58 0.65
CA LEU A 11 -7.51 9.77 0.96
C LEU A 11 -7.22 8.29 0.64
N ASP A 12 -7.01 7.51 1.68
CA ASP A 12 -6.92 6.06 1.56
C ASP A 12 -8.31 5.42 1.69
N ILE A 13 -8.71 4.68 0.65
CA ILE A 13 -10.00 3.98 0.59
C ILE A 13 -9.73 2.49 0.71
N GLY A 14 -9.50 2.05 1.95
CA GLY A 14 -9.18 0.67 2.27
C GLY A 14 -10.42 -0.22 2.48
N THR A 15 -10.23 -1.54 2.49
CA THR A 15 -11.30 -2.53 2.66
C THR A 15 -11.96 -2.48 4.04
N THR A 16 -11.21 -2.14 5.08
CA THR A 16 -11.70 -2.13 6.48
C THR A 16 -11.75 -0.75 7.09
N LYS A 17 -10.94 0.18 6.59
CA LYS A 17 -10.81 1.55 7.07
C LYS A 17 -10.73 2.50 5.88
N ILE A 18 -11.39 3.64 5.95
CA ILE A 18 -11.16 4.81 5.10
C ILE A 18 -10.46 5.84 5.95
N CYS A 19 -9.41 6.44 5.44
CA CYS A 19 -8.60 7.41 6.16
C CYS A 19 -8.33 8.64 5.30
N ALA A 20 -8.59 9.83 5.83
CA ALA A 20 -8.22 11.10 5.24
C ALA A 20 -7.11 11.73 6.09
N VAL A 21 -5.97 12.04 5.49
CA VAL A 21 -4.83 12.69 6.14
C VAL A 21 -4.62 14.07 5.55
N VAL A 22 -4.63 15.09 6.39
CA VAL A 22 -4.42 16.48 5.99
C VAL A 22 -3.00 16.89 6.38
N GLY A 23 -2.19 17.23 5.40
CA GLY A 23 -0.82 17.70 5.57
C GLY A 23 -0.64 19.15 5.12
N GLU A 24 0.18 19.89 5.84
CA GLU A 24 0.66 21.22 5.44
C GLU A 24 2.09 21.09 4.95
N ILE A 25 2.34 21.50 3.70
CA ILE A 25 3.68 21.50 3.10
C ILE A 25 4.44 22.68 3.66
N GLN A 26 5.57 22.43 4.30
CA GLN A 26 6.44 23.47 4.87
C GLN A 26 7.40 24.04 3.81
N ASP A 27 8.09 25.15 4.14
CA ASP A 27 9.02 25.81 3.24
C ASP A 27 10.21 24.90 2.82
N ASP A 28 10.61 23.98 3.67
CA ASP A 28 11.64 22.96 3.42
C ASP A 28 11.14 21.73 2.65
N ARG A 29 9.84 21.75 2.26
CA ARG A 29 9.12 20.66 1.59
C ARG A 29 8.81 19.46 2.49
N SER A 30 9.03 19.54 3.79
CA SER A 30 8.51 18.54 4.72
C SER A 30 6.99 18.65 4.81
N ILE A 31 6.33 17.57 5.23
CA ILE A 31 4.88 17.53 5.42
C ILE A 31 4.59 17.48 6.91
N HIS A 32 3.84 18.46 7.40
CA HIS A 32 3.34 18.48 8.76
C HIS A 32 1.88 18.01 8.79
N VAL A 33 1.61 16.87 9.41
CA VAL A 33 0.25 16.31 9.53
C VAL A 33 -0.52 17.11 10.58
N ILE A 34 -1.57 17.82 10.12
CA ILE A 34 -2.41 18.72 10.93
C ILE A 34 -3.78 18.14 11.26
N GLY A 35 -4.20 17.10 10.57
CA GLY A 35 -5.48 16.44 10.83
C GLY A 35 -5.57 15.07 10.19
N VAL A 36 -6.33 14.20 10.83
CA VAL A 36 -6.66 12.87 10.33
C VAL A 36 -8.10 12.55 10.69
N GLY A 37 -8.79 11.97 9.75
CA GLY A 37 -10.10 11.38 9.99
C GLY A 37 -10.11 9.93 9.54
N SER A 38 -10.73 9.06 10.31
CA SER A 38 -10.77 7.63 10.06
C SER A 38 -12.15 7.06 10.33
N HIS A 39 -12.69 6.35 9.36
CA HIS A 39 -13.99 5.70 9.52
C HIS A 39 -13.93 4.25 9.05
N ARG A 40 -14.74 3.38 9.68
CA ARG A 40 -14.90 2.00 9.22
C ARG A 40 -15.39 1.97 7.78
N SER A 41 -14.70 1.23 6.93
CA SER A 41 -15.08 1.05 5.54
C SER A 41 -16.21 0.04 5.41
N ASN A 42 -17.32 0.49 4.83
CA ASN A 42 -18.45 -0.35 4.51
C ASN A 42 -18.73 -0.20 3.01
N GLY A 43 -18.54 -1.26 2.24
CA GLY A 43 -18.81 -1.21 0.79
C GLY A 43 -17.62 -1.55 -0.09
N LEU A 44 -16.47 -1.92 0.50
CA LEU A 44 -15.33 -2.47 -0.23
C LEU A 44 -15.11 -3.95 0.09
N ARG A 45 -14.63 -4.68 -0.89
CA ARG A 45 -14.16 -6.06 -0.72
C ARG A 45 -12.92 -6.28 -1.57
N LYS A 46 -11.81 -6.71 -0.93
CA LYS A 46 -10.52 -6.94 -1.60
C LYS A 46 -10.05 -5.74 -2.45
N GLY A 47 -10.18 -4.53 -1.90
CA GLY A 47 -9.79 -3.29 -2.58
C GLY A 47 -10.77 -2.80 -3.66
N MET A 48 -11.89 -3.47 -3.89
CA MET A 48 -12.87 -3.09 -4.93
C MET A 48 -14.18 -2.62 -4.31
N VAL A 49 -14.79 -1.59 -4.90
CA VAL A 49 -16.10 -1.07 -4.50
C VAL A 49 -17.19 -2.08 -4.87
N VAL A 50 -17.91 -2.60 -3.88
CA VAL A 50 -19.04 -3.51 -4.05
C VAL A 50 -20.37 -2.86 -3.66
N ASN A 51 -20.34 -1.77 -2.87
CA ASN A 51 -21.49 -0.94 -2.54
C ASN A 51 -21.09 0.53 -2.54
N MET A 52 -21.54 1.25 -3.56
CA MET A 52 -21.15 2.65 -3.78
C MET A 52 -21.68 3.58 -2.67
N GLU A 53 -22.93 3.42 -2.26
CA GLU A 53 -23.55 4.31 -1.27
C GLU A 53 -22.90 4.19 0.10
N SER A 54 -22.64 2.96 0.55
CA SER A 54 -21.93 2.72 1.81
C SER A 54 -20.50 3.25 1.77
N THR A 55 -19.83 3.15 0.61
CA THR A 55 -18.47 3.70 0.43
C THR A 55 -18.48 5.22 0.48
N VAL A 56 -19.42 5.87 -0.20
CA VAL A 56 -19.59 7.34 -0.18
C VAL A 56 -19.84 7.85 1.25
N GLU A 57 -20.71 7.21 2.00
CA GLU A 57 -20.98 7.59 3.39
C GLU A 57 -19.74 7.43 4.28
N SER A 58 -19.00 6.33 4.11
CA SER A 58 -17.77 6.10 4.86
C SER A 58 -16.68 7.13 4.52
N ILE A 59 -16.57 7.56 3.24
CA ILE A 59 -15.67 8.63 2.81
C ILE A 59 -16.06 9.96 3.49
N LYS A 60 -17.34 10.34 3.44
CA LYS A 60 -17.83 11.58 4.06
C LYS A 60 -17.49 11.63 5.54
N ARG A 61 -17.72 10.56 6.28
CA ARG A 61 -17.41 10.50 7.72
C ARG A 61 -15.93 10.68 8.02
N ALA A 62 -15.05 10.01 7.25
CA ALA A 62 -13.61 10.16 7.42
C ALA A 62 -13.15 11.59 7.11
N VAL A 63 -13.72 12.21 6.06
CA VAL A 63 -13.38 13.58 5.66
C VAL A 63 -13.90 14.59 6.69
N GLU A 64 -15.14 14.47 7.16
CA GLU A 64 -15.72 15.31 8.22
C GLU A 64 -14.85 15.30 9.48
N GLU A 65 -14.35 14.13 9.91
CA GLU A 65 -13.47 14.02 11.06
C GLU A 65 -12.12 14.71 10.82
N ALA A 66 -11.53 14.55 9.63
CA ALA A 66 -10.29 15.21 9.25
C ALA A 66 -10.44 16.74 9.19
N GLU A 67 -11.55 17.26 8.66
CA GLU A 67 -11.88 18.67 8.63
C GLU A 67 -12.03 19.26 10.05
N LEU A 68 -12.73 18.54 10.93
CA LEU A 68 -12.89 18.95 12.33
C LEU A 68 -11.55 19.03 13.05
N MET A 69 -10.65 18.06 12.83
CA MET A 69 -9.33 18.04 13.48
C MET A 69 -8.40 19.12 12.93
N SER A 70 -8.35 19.28 11.62
CA SER A 70 -7.44 20.24 10.94
C SER A 70 -7.96 21.68 10.90
N ALA A 71 -9.26 21.89 11.13
CA ALA A 71 -9.98 23.14 10.88
C ALA A 71 -9.83 23.64 9.43
N VAL A 72 -9.62 22.72 8.47
CA VAL A 72 -9.49 23.01 7.03
C VAL A 72 -10.64 22.36 6.29
N GLN A 73 -11.29 23.11 5.39
CA GLN A 73 -12.28 22.55 4.47
C GLN A 73 -11.58 21.81 3.33
N ILE A 74 -11.92 20.54 3.14
CA ILE A 74 -11.34 19.65 2.13
C ILE A 74 -12.22 19.68 0.88
N ASN A 75 -11.64 20.11 -0.25
CA ASN A 75 -12.34 20.15 -1.54
C ASN A 75 -11.75 19.17 -2.55
N SER A 76 -10.46 18.83 -2.41
CA SER A 76 -9.74 17.97 -3.35
C SER A 76 -8.79 17.04 -2.61
N VAL A 77 -8.58 15.83 -3.19
CA VAL A 77 -7.80 14.78 -2.58
C VAL A 77 -6.93 14.04 -3.60
N TYR A 78 -5.79 13.52 -3.16
CA TYR A 78 -5.09 12.43 -3.81
C TYR A 78 -5.65 11.13 -3.25
N THR A 79 -6.08 10.20 -4.11
CA THR A 79 -6.69 8.96 -3.65
C THR A 79 -5.85 7.74 -3.99
N GLY A 80 -5.73 6.81 -3.02
CA GLY A 80 -5.07 5.53 -3.20
C GLY A 80 -5.91 4.56 -4.04
N ILE A 81 -5.27 3.72 -4.84
CA ILE A 81 -5.89 2.58 -5.51
C ILE A 81 -5.09 1.31 -5.26
N ALA A 82 -5.78 0.24 -4.87
CA ALA A 82 -5.27 -1.12 -4.78
C ALA A 82 -6.36 -2.12 -5.18
N GLY A 83 -6.03 -3.38 -5.21
CA GLY A 83 -6.97 -4.47 -5.48
C GLY A 83 -6.44 -5.47 -6.51
N SER A 84 -7.09 -6.62 -6.60
CA SER A 84 -6.67 -7.74 -7.47
C SER A 84 -6.71 -7.43 -8.97
N HIS A 85 -7.27 -6.28 -9.35
CA HIS A 85 -7.32 -5.80 -10.73
C HIS A 85 -6.04 -5.03 -11.14
N ILE A 86 -5.15 -4.73 -10.20
CA ILE A 86 -3.85 -4.11 -10.49
C ILE A 86 -2.93 -5.14 -11.15
N GLY A 87 -2.21 -4.71 -12.16
CA GLY A 87 -1.15 -5.48 -12.80
C GLY A 87 0.01 -4.59 -13.18
N SER A 88 1.17 -5.17 -13.38
CA SER A 88 2.35 -4.44 -13.80
C SER A 88 3.10 -5.18 -14.91
N GLU A 89 3.75 -4.42 -15.77
CA GLU A 89 4.58 -4.90 -16.87
C GLU A 89 5.77 -3.98 -17.11
N SER A 90 6.78 -4.46 -17.81
CA SER A 90 7.91 -3.66 -18.25
C SER A 90 7.74 -3.28 -19.71
N ALA A 91 8.12 -2.06 -20.07
CA ALA A 91 8.19 -1.63 -21.46
C ALA A 91 9.45 -0.78 -21.69
N GLN A 92 9.91 -0.75 -22.94
CA GLN A 92 11.06 0.02 -23.36
C GLN A 92 10.67 1.08 -24.37
N GLY A 93 11.28 2.24 -24.26
CA GLY A 93 11.14 3.32 -25.23
C GLY A 93 12.49 3.77 -25.76
N VAL A 94 12.61 3.87 -27.06
CA VAL A 94 13.88 4.24 -27.74
C VAL A 94 13.62 5.46 -28.61
N VAL A 95 14.51 6.47 -28.48
CA VAL A 95 14.45 7.68 -29.30
C VAL A 95 15.85 8.10 -29.78
N ALA A 96 15.92 8.60 -31.00
CA ALA A 96 17.14 9.23 -31.49
C ALA A 96 17.27 10.65 -30.93
N LEU A 97 18.49 11.02 -30.55
CA LEU A 97 18.82 12.36 -30.05
C LEU A 97 19.08 13.33 -31.23
N LYS A 98 18.34 14.43 -31.26
CA LYS A 98 18.52 15.47 -32.29
C LYS A 98 19.75 16.35 -32.03
N LYS A 99 20.04 16.59 -30.76
CA LYS A 99 21.21 17.35 -30.31
C LYS A 99 22.10 16.35 -29.58
N ARG A 100 23.30 16.17 -29.89
CA ARG A 100 24.23 15.15 -29.32
C ARG A 100 24.34 15.16 -27.78
N GLU A 101 23.28 15.59 -27.08
CA GLU A 101 23.14 15.71 -25.64
C GLU A 101 21.68 15.49 -25.26
N VAL A 102 21.43 14.72 -24.21
CA VAL A 102 20.09 14.38 -23.73
C VAL A 102 19.42 15.59 -23.09
N THR A 103 18.23 15.95 -23.56
CA THR A 103 17.41 17.03 -23.02
C THR A 103 16.18 16.48 -22.29
N LYS A 104 15.53 17.33 -21.46
CA LYS A 104 14.24 16.98 -20.81
C LYS A 104 13.17 16.55 -21.82
N ALA A 105 13.18 17.14 -23.04
CA ALA A 105 12.25 16.76 -24.09
C ALA A 105 12.53 15.37 -24.65
N ASP A 106 13.80 14.95 -24.72
CA ASP A 106 14.18 13.62 -25.17
C ASP A 106 13.77 12.56 -24.14
N VAL A 107 13.98 12.83 -22.85
CA VAL A 107 13.51 11.96 -21.75
C VAL A 107 11.99 11.77 -21.84
N ARG A 108 11.22 12.85 -21.97
CA ARG A 108 9.75 12.74 -22.13
C ARG A 108 9.37 11.91 -23.35
N ARG A 109 10.01 12.14 -24.52
CA ARG A 109 9.74 11.36 -25.73
C ARG A 109 10.04 9.87 -25.54
N ALA A 110 11.14 9.53 -24.86
CA ALA A 110 11.50 8.14 -24.59
C ALA A 110 10.43 7.46 -23.70
N VAL A 111 10.01 8.13 -22.62
CA VAL A 111 8.94 7.64 -21.73
C VAL A 111 7.59 7.53 -22.46
N ASP A 112 7.23 8.52 -23.29
CA ASP A 112 6.00 8.48 -24.09
C ASP A 112 6.05 7.34 -25.13
N THR A 113 7.21 7.06 -25.71
CA THR A 113 7.41 5.92 -26.60
C THR A 113 7.23 4.60 -25.85
N ALA A 114 7.84 4.44 -24.66
CA ALA A 114 7.65 3.26 -23.83
C ALA A 114 6.18 3.06 -23.46
N ARG A 115 5.50 4.15 -23.07
CA ARG A 115 4.05 4.13 -22.80
C ARG A 115 3.22 3.70 -23.98
N ALA A 116 3.56 4.14 -25.20
CA ALA A 116 2.85 3.77 -26.42
C ALA A 116 3.09 2.32 -26.85
N CYS A 117 4.24 1.73 -26.47
CA CYS A 117 4.53 0.31 -26.70
C CYS A 117 3.72 -0.61 -25.79
N ALA A 118 3.37 -0.14 -24.59
CA ALA A 118 2.48 -0.88 -23.69
C ALA A 118 1.03 -0.67 -24.13
N VAL A 119 0.45 -1.69 -24.72
CA VAL A 119 -0.96 -1.69 -25.13
C VAL A 119 -1.76 -2.48 -24.11
N PRO A 120 -2.36 -1.84 -23.09
CA PRO A 120 -3.18 -2.55 -22.14
C PRO A 120 -4.42 -3.15 -22.83
N ALA A 121 -4.96 -4.24 -22.26
CA ALA A 121 -6.22 -4.79 -22.72
C ALA A 121 -7.33 -3.71 -22.68
N PRO A 122 -8.39 -3.81 -23.51
CA PRO A 122 -9.41 -2.75 -23.65
C PRO A 122 -10.15 -2.37 -22.34
N ASP A 123 -10.18 -3.29 -21.37
CA ASP A 123 -10.78 -3.10 -20.05
C ASP A 123 -9.81 -2.55 -19.00
N ARG A 124 -8.54 -2.28 -19.40
CA ARG A 124 -7.48 -1.78 -18.53
C ARG A 124 -6.99 -0.41 -18.96
N GLN A 125 -6.52 0.37 -18.01
CA GLN A 125 -5.86 1.66 -18.25
C GLN A 125 -4.51 1.71 -17.54
N ILE A 126 -3.59 2.49 -18.10
CA ILE A 126 -2.31 2.80 -17.46
C ILE A 126 -2.57 3.77 -16.31
N LEU A 127 -2.14 3.38 -15.11
CA LEU A 127 -2.20 4.21 -13.91
C LEU A 127 -0.88 4.96 -13.69
N HIS A 128 0.27 4.26 -13.84
CA HIS A 128 1.60 4.84 -13.67
C HIS A 128 2.56 4.35 -14.75
N VAL A 129 3.50 5.23 -15.13
CA VAL A 129 4.67 4.92 -15.96
C VAL A 129 5.89 5.41 -15.20
N LEU A 130 6.68 4.50 -14.68
CA LEU A 130 7.77 4.77 -13.74
C LEU A 130 9.10 4.40 -14.39
N PRO A 131 9.95 5.37 -14.77
CA PRO A 131 11.28 5.08 -15.28
C PRO A 131 12.10 4.31 -14.25
N ARG A 132 12.80 3.27 -14.72
CA ARG A 132 13.73 2.46 -13.92
C ARG A 132 15.17 2.82 -14.22
N GLU A 133 15.48 2.85 -15.51
CA GLU A 133 16.83 2.98 -15.99
C GLU A 133 16.82 3.64 -17.35
N PHE A 134 17.86 4.43 -17.62
CA PHE A 134 18.13 5.00 -18.93
C PHE A 134 19.41 4.40 -19.49
N ILE A 135 19.44 4.26 -20.82
CA ILE A 135 20.60 3.78 -21.57
C ILE A 135 20.91 4.84 -22.64
N VAL A 136 22.12 5.34 -22.66
CA VAL A 136 22.58 6.29 -23.69
C VAL A 136 23.61 5.59 -24.54
N ASP A 137 23.31 5.42 -25.83
CA ASP A 137 24.01 4.55 -26.76
C ASP A 137 24.06 3.11 -26.18
N ASP A 138 25.22 2.64 -25.69
CA ASP A 138 25.36 1.31 -25.08
C ASP A 138 25.72 1.39 -23.57
N GLN A 139 25.60 2.57 -22.96
CA GLN A 139 25.90 2.78 -21.55
C GLN A 139 24.61 2.59 -20.72
N GLU A 140 24.55 1.51 -19.99
CA GLU A 140 23.47 1.15 -19.05
C GLU A 140 23.67 1.78 -17.66
N GLY A 141 22.69 1.61 -16.75
CA GLY A 141 22.77 2.02 -15.34
C GLY A 141 22.60 3.51 -15.09
N ILE A 142 22.10 4.27 -16.06
CA ILE A 142 21.96 5.73 -15.94
C ILE A 142 20.62 6.03 -15.24
N ARG A 143 20.69 6.70 -14.08
CA ARG A 143 19.48 7.16 -13.35
C ARG A 143 18.97 8.51 -13.84
N ASP A 144 19.87 9.44 -14.10
CA ASP A 144 19.56 10.75 -14.67
C ASP A 144 20.40 10.97 -15.94
N PRO A 145 19.77 10.86 -17.13
CA PRO A 145 20.47 10.97 -18.39
C PRO A 145 20.69 12.42 -18.84
N LEU A 146 20.16 13.43 -18.13
CA LEU A 146 20.22 14.83 -18.57
C LEU A 146 21.65 15.32 -18.74
N GLY A 147 21.95 15.92 -19.90
CA GLY A 147 23.28 16.44 -20.23
C GLY A 147 24.28 15.38 -20.71
N ILE A 148 23.94 14.10 -20.72
CA ILE A 148 24.83 13.05 -21.25
C ILE A 148 24.86 13.15 -22.78
N ALA A 149 26.06 13.10 -23.35
CA ALA A 149 26.27 13.11 -24.79
C ALA A 149 25.96 11.72 -25.38
N GLY A 150 25.24 11.70 -26.51
CA GLY A 150 24.93 10.47 -27.20
C GLY A 150 24.12 10.70 -28.48
N SER A 151 23.77 9.62 -29.16
CA SER A 151 22.96 9.60 -30.39
C SER A 151 21.58 8.94 -30.17
N ARG A 152 21.47 8.05 -29.18
CA ARG A 152 20.29 7.26 -28.86
C ARG A 152 20.04 7.28 -27.36
N LEU A 153 18.80 7.51 -26.96
CA LEU A 153 18.33 7.37 -25.60
C LEU A 153 17.29 6.26 -25.54
N GLU A 154 17.50 5.31 -24.65
CA GLU A 154 16.53 4.28 -24.28
C GLU A 154 16.10 4.48 -22.82
N VAL A 155 14.87 4.06 -22.51
CA VAL A 155 14.37 4.00 -21.15
C VAL A 155 13.67 2.68 -20.92
N ASP A 156 13.97 2.00 -19.83
CA ASP A 156 13.16 0.91 -19.29
C ASP A 156 12.19 1.48 -18.25
N VAL A 157 10.90 1.13 -18.37
CA VAL A 157 9.86 1.64 -17.49
C VAL A 157 9.06 0.52 -16.85
N HIS A 158 8.67 0.72 -15.58
CA HIS A 158 7.64 -0.05 -14.92
C HIS A 158 6.27 0.58 -15.18
N ILE A 159 5.39 -0.15 -15.84
CA ILE A 159 4.03 0.29 -16.16
C ILE A 159 3.06 -0.42 -15.23
N VAL A 160 2.26 0.37 -14.53
CA VAL A 160 1.18 -0.13 -13.68
C VAL A 160 -0.14 0.09 -14.39
N THR A 161 -0.93 -0.96 -14.50
CA THR A 161 -2.26 -0.92 -15.11
C THR A 161 -3.33 -1.36 -14.11
N GLY A 162 -4.54 -0.85 -14.29
CA GLY A 162 -5.70 -1.23 -13.48
C GLY A 162 -6.98 -1.31 -14.33
N ALA A 163 -8.01 -2.00 -13.83
CA ALA A 163 -9.29 -2.06 -14.51
C ALA A 163 -9.94 -0.65 -14.59
N VAL A 164 -10.35 -0.26 -15.78
CA VAL A 164 -11.01 1.04 -16.04
C VAL A 164 -12.24 1.23 -15.14
N THR A 165 -13.06 0.19 -15.02
CA THR A 165 -14.29 0.23 -14.21
C THR A 165 -14.01 0.41 -12.72
N SER A 166 -12.94 -0.21 -12.18
CA SER A 166 -12.57 -0.08 -10.78
C SER A 166 -12.10 1.33 -10.45
N ALA A 167 -11.22 1.91 -11.28
CA ALA A 167 -10.77 3.29 -11.13
C ALA A 167 -11.93 4.29 -11.25
N GLN A 168 -12.81 4.11 -12.24
CA GLN A 168 -13.99 4.96 -12.40
C GLN A 168 -14.96 4.88 -11.23
N ASN A 169 -15.20 3.69 -10.66
CA ASN A 169 -16.06 3.53 -9.50
C ASN A 169 -15.47 4.22 -8.27
N LEU A 170 -14.15 4.14 -8.08
CA LEU A 170 -13.45 4.85 -7.01
C LEU A 170 -13.62 6.36 -7.16
N ILE A 171 -13.30 6.92 -8.34
CA ILE A 171 -13.48 8.36 -8.64
C ILE A 171 -14.92 8.80 -8.39
N ARG A 172 -15.90 8.02 -8.85
CA ARG A 172 -17.32 8.32 -8.65
C ARG A 172 -17.70 8.35 -7.16
N CYS A 173 -17.17 7.44 -6.33
CA CYS A 173 -17.41 7.47 -4.90
C CYS A 173 -16.87 8.77 -4.29
N VAL A 174 -15.63 9.17 -4.63
CA VAL A 174 -15.00 10.40 -4.14
C VAL A 174 -15.79 11.63 -4.60
N SER A 175 -16.14 11.72 -5.89
CA SER A 175 -16.92 12.85 -6.43
C SER A 175 -18.34 12.93 -5.82
N ARG A 176 -19.01 11.79 -5.57
CA ARG A 176 -20.31 11.76 -4.88
C ARG A 176 -20.20 12.11 -3.39
N ALA A 177 -19.03 11.98 -2.81
CA ALA A 177 -18.76 12.48 -1.46
C ALA A 177 -18.57 14.01 -1.43
N GLY A 178 -18.50 14.68 -2.58
CA GLY A 178 -18.34 16.13 -2.72
C GLY A 178 -16.89 16.59 -2.89
N LEU A 179 -15.98 15.69 -3.29
CA LEU A 179 -14.56 15.94 -3.41
C LEU A 179 -14.08 15.80 -4.87
N ASP A 180 -13.11 16.63 -5.24
CA ASP A 180 -12.39 16.49 -6.50
C ASP A 180 -11.17 15.58 -6.34
N VAL A 181 -10.98 14.64 -7.27
CA VAL A 181 -9.79 13.79 -7.33
C VAL A 181 -8.70 14.52 -8.11
N VAL A 182 -7.61 14.88 -7.42
CA VAL A 182 -6.45 15.52 -8.06
C VAL A 182 -5.68 14.49 -8.88
N ASP A 183 -5.40 13.33 -8.27
CA ASP A 183 -4.73 12.21 -8.93
C ASP A 183 -5.01 10.90 -8.19
N ILE A 184 -4.76 9.78 -8.89
CA ILE A 184 -4.86 8.43 -8.33
C ILE A 184 -3.46 7.87 -8.18
N VAL A 185 -3.13 7.43 -6.96
CA VAL A 185 -1.82 6.88 -6.62
C VAL A 185 -1.96 5.39 -6.28
N LEU A 186 -1.10 4.56 -6.85
CA LEU A 186 -1.03 3.15 -6.46
C LEU A 186 -0.61 3.04 -4.98
N GLN A 187 -1.40 2.37 -4.15
CA GLN A 187 -1.15 2.27 -2.69
C GLN A 187 0.26 1.75 -2.35
N PRO A 188 0.78 0.66 -2.95
CA PRO A 188 2.16 0.21 -2.69
C PRO A 188 3.23 1.28 -2.96
N LEU A 189 3.01 2.20 -3.92
CA LEU A 189 3.94 3.31 -4.15
C LEU A 189 3.86 4.35 -3.02
N ALA A 190 2.65 4.69 -2.60
CA ALA A 190 2.44 5.64 -1.50
C ALA A 190 3.03 5.11 -0.19
N SER A 191 2.71 3.86 0.18
CA SER A 191 3.26 3.20 1.38
C SER A 191 4.79 3.10 1.32
N SER A 192 5.37 2.77 0.13
CA SER A 192 6.83 2.73 -0.06
C SER A 192 7.49 4.10 0.09
N ALA A 193 6.80 5.17 -0.32
CA ALA A 193 7.30 6.54 -0.13
C ALA A 193 7.27 6.94 1.34
N ALA A 194 6.29 6.44 2.09
CA ALA A 194 6.12 6.75 3.51
C ALA A 194 7.08 5.98 4.43
N VAL A 195 7.48 4.73 4.09
CA VAL A 195 8.15 3.85 5.07
C VAL A 195 9.56 3.39 4.69
N LEU A 196 9.97 3.54 3.42
CA LEU A 196 11.28 3.09 2.94
C LEU A 196 12.29 4.24 2.87
N THR A 197 13.50 3.99 3.38
CA THR A 197 14.61 4.93 3.20
C THR A 197 15.22 4.83 1.79
N PRO A 198 15.93 5.86 1.32
CA PRO A 198 16.65 5.81 0.06
C PRO A 198 17.69 4.66 0.02
N GLU A 199 18.40 4.42 1.12
CA GLU A 199 19.42 3.39 1.23
C GLU A 199 18.81 1.98 1.10
N GLU A 200 17.64 1.74 1.69
CA GLU A 200 16.93 0.46 1.54
C GLU A 200 16.52 0.23 0.08
N LYS A 201 16.00 1.27 -0.58
CA LYS A 201 15.65 1.18 -2.01
C LYS A 201 16.86 0.92 -2.90
N ASP A 202 18.01 1.50 -2.56
CA ASP A 202 19.26 1.29 -3.30
C ASP A 202 19.81 -0.13 -3.12
N LEU A 203 19.83 -0.63 -1.89
CA LEU A 203 20.37 -1.95 -1.55
C LEU A 203 19.48 -3.13 -1.98
N GLY A 204 18.23 -2.87 -2.26
CA GLY A 204 17.23 -3.90 -2.56
C GLY A 204 16.38 -4.27 -1.35
N VAL A 205 15.06 -3.97 -1.44
CA VAL A 205 14.09 -4.16 -0.37
C VAL A 205 12.73 -4.58 -0.92
N VAL A 206 12.03 -5.43 -0.20
CA VAL A 206 10.59 -5.67 -0.42
C VAL A 206 9.78 -4.95 0.66
N MET A 207 8.87 -4.10 0.25
CA MET A 207 7.82 -3.55 1.11
C MET A 207 6.57 -4.41 0.98
N VAL A 208 5.99 -4.77 2.13
CA VAL A 208 4.76 -5.58 2.23
C VAL A 208 3.78 -4.83 3.12
N ASP A 209 2.76 -4.23 2.51
CA ASP A 209 1.67 -3.53 3.20
C ASP A 209 0.51 -4.51 3.39
N ILE A 210 0.25 -4.88 4.65
CA ILE A 210 -0.78 -5.86 4.99
C ILE A 210 -2.00 -5.13 5.51
N GLY A 211 -2.92 -4.84 4.58
CA GLY A 211 -4.20 -4.23 4.87
C GLY A 211 -5.24 -5.21 5.41
N GLY A 212 -6.49 -4.77 5.46
CA GLY A 212 -7.62 -5.63 5.86
C GLY A 212 -8.03 -6.63 4.78
N GLY A 213 -8.04 -6.24 3.53
CA GLY A 213 -8.53 -7.08 2.41
C GLY A 213 -7.47 -7.50 1.41
N THR A 214 -6.35 -6.78 1.36
CA THR A 214 -5.24 -6.96 0.44
C THR A 214 -3.91 -6.99 1.18
N THR A 215 -2.91 -7.58 0.53
CA THR A 215 -1.49 -7.43 0.86
C THR A 215 -0.80 -6.90 -0.38
N ASP A 216 -0.26 -5.70 -0.27
CA ASP A 216 0.35 -4.96 -1.35
C ASP A 216 1.86 -5.10 -1.27
N ILE A 217 2.49 -5.39 -2.41
CA ILE A 217 3.93 -5.67 -2.52
C ILE A 217 4.57 -4.67 -3.46
N ALA A 218 5.70 -4.10 -3.04
CA ALA A 218 6.57 -3.33 -3.91
C ALA A 218 8.03 -3.74 -3.69
N ILE A 219 8.75 -4.04 -4.76
CA ILE A 219 10.15 -4.41 -4.75
C ILE A 219 10.97 -3.28 -5.36
N PHE A 220 11.97 -2.82 -4.62
CA PHE A 220 12.92 -1.82 -5.06
C PHE A 220 14.32 -2.44 -5.11
N VAL A 221 15.08 -2.11 -6.16
CA VAL A 221 16.48 -2.43 -6.32
C VAL A 221 17.13 -1.27 -7.06
N GLU A 222 18.30 -0.85 -6.64
CA GLU A 222 19.03 0.28 -7.22
C GLU A 222 18.22 1.59 -7.23
N GLY A 223 17.43 1.82 -6.16
CA GLY A 223 16.60 3.02 -5.97
C GLY A 223 15.31 3.06 -6.79
N CYS A 224 15.09 2.09 -7.67
CA CYS A 224 13.94 2.07 -8.58
C CYS A 224 12.98 0.93 -8.25
N ILE A 225 11.68 1.17 -8.51
CA ILE A 225 10.70 0.09 -8.40
C ILE A 225 10.91 -0.91 -9.53
N ARG A 226 11.09 -2.17 -9.16
CA ARG A 226 11.28 -3.27 -10.11
C ARG A 226 10.03 -4.11 -10.29
N HIS A 227 9.23 -4.25 -9.22
CA HIS A 227 8.00 -5.01 -9.27
C HIS A 227 6.95 -4.45 -8.31
N SER A 228 5.67 -4.57 -8.68
CA SER A 228 4.54 -4.27 -7.80
C SER A 228 3.42 -5.30 -8.02
N ALA A 229 2.81 -5.76 -6.93
CA ALA A 229 1.72 -6.72 -6.96
C ALA A 229 0.74 -6.49 -5.81
N VAL A 230 -0.48 -6.99 -5.97
CA VAL A 230 -1.53 -6.97 -4.96
C VAL A 230 -2.07 -8.37 -4.78
N LEU A 231 -1.92 -8.92 -3.59
CA LEU A 231 -2.49 -10.21 -3.21
C LEU A 231 -3.86 -10.02 -2.55
N PRO A 232 -4.91 -10.75 -2.94
CA PRO A 232 -6.27 -10.58 -2.40
C PRO A 232 -6.45 -11.29 -1.05
N ILE A 233 -5.49 -11.12 -0.14
CA ILE A 233 -5.45 -11.68 1.21
C ILE A 233 -5.02 -10.59 2.19
N GLY A 234 -5.58 -10.60 3.42
CA GLY A 234 -5.26 -9.61 4.45
C GLY A 234 -5.94 -9.95 5.78
N GLY A 235 -5.98 -9.00 6.69
CA GLY A 235 -6.45 -9.17 8.07
C GLY A 235 -7.88 -9.68 8.23
N SER A 236 -8.76 -9.43 7.25
CA SER A 236 -10.13 -9.96 7.25
C SER A 236 -10.20 -11.48 7.10
N HIS A 237 -9.19 -12.11 6.50
CA HIS A 237 -9.10 -13.57 6.41
C HIS A 237 -8.78 -14.16 7.78
N LEU A 238 -7.86 -13.52 8.54
CA LEU A 238 -7.58 -13.87 9.93
C LEU A 238 -8.83 -13.77 10.81
N THR A 239 -9.61 -12.70 10.64
CA THR A 239 -10.89 -12.53 11.34
C THR A 239 -11.89 -13.61 10.97
N GLY A 240 -11.98 -13.97 9.69
CA GLY A 240 -12.85 -15.04 9.20
C GLY A 240 -12.48 -16.41 9.79
N ASP A 241 -11.20 -16.73 9.82
CA ASP A 241 -10.70 -17.99 10.39
C ASP A 241 -11.00 -18.06 11.90
N LEU A 242 -10.82 -16.95 12.63
CA LEU A 242 -11.22 -16.86 14.05
C LEU A 242 -12.73 -17.01 14.25
N ALA A 243 -13.54 -16.35 13.42
CA ALA A 243 -15.00 -16.45 13.52
C ALA A 243 -15.47 -17.90 13.37
N MET A 244 -14.89 -18.64 12.42
CA MET A 244 -15.20 -20.05 12.19
C MET A 244 -14.62 -20.95 13.28
N GLY A 245 -13.35 -20.80 13.62
CA GLY A 245 -12.68 -21.64 14.61
C GLY A 245 -13.24 -21.48 16.03
N LEU A 246 -13.52 -20.25 16.43
CA LEU A 246 -14.11 -19.92 17.71
C LEU A 246 -15.64 -20.00 17.73
N LYS A 247 -16.31 -20.17 16.58
CA LYS A 247 -17.76 -20.17 16.41
C LYS A 247 -18.43 -18.93 17.04
N THR A 248 -17.89 -17.76 16.69
CA THR A 248 -18.35 -16.44 17.16
C THR A 248 -18.71 -15.53 15.98
N ALA A 249 -19.38 -14.41 16.26
CA ALA A 249 -19.71 -13.44 15.21
C ALA A 249 -18.43 -12.76 14.66
N PRO A 250 -18.38 -12.38 13.36
CA PRO A 250 -17.21 -11.74 12.77
C PRO A 250 -16.76 -10.47 13.51
N GLU A 251 -17.67 -9.66 14.02
CA GLU A 251 -17.37 -8.45 14.79
C GLU A 251 -16.67 -8.80 16.11
N GLU A 252 -17.09 -9.88 16.80
CA GLU A 252 -16.45 -10.34 18.01
C GLU A 252 -15.09 -10.99 17.73
N ALA A 253 -14.99 -11.74 16.62
CA ALA A 253 -13.72 -12.31 16.16
C ALA A 253 -12.70 -11.20 15.86
N GLU A 254 -13.12 -10.08 15.28
CA GLU A 254 -12.23 -8.93 15.04
C GLU A 254 -11.73 -8.33 16.37
N LYS A 255 -12.60 -8.16 17.35
CA LYS A 255 -12.22 -7.69 18.70
C LYS A 255 -11.23 -8.65 19.37
N ILE A 256 -11.46 -9.96 19.23
CA ILE A 256 -10.57 -10.99 19.77
C ILE A 256 -9.21 -10.92 19.07
N LYS A 257 -9.19 -10.81 17.73
CA LYS A 257 -7.96 -10.64 16.96
C LYS A 257 -7.14 -9.44 17.41
N LEU A 258 -7.78 -8.27 17.55
CA LEU A 258 -7.11 -7.03 17.94
C LEU A 258 -6.58 -7.08 19.39
N LYS A 259 -7.27 -7.76 20.30
CA LYS A 259 -6.92 -7.78 21.71
C LYS A 259 -6.00 -8.94 22.12
N TYR A 260 -6.21 -10.11 21.54
CA TYR A 260 -5.57 -11.37 21.95
C TYR A 260 -4.81 -12.07 20.84
N GLY A 261 -4.92 -11.58 19.60
CA GLY A 261 -4.28 -12.17 18.43
C GLY A 261 -2.76 -12.12 18.51
N VAL A 262 -2.15 -13.18 18.00
CA VAL A 262 -0.70 -13.31 17.78
C VAL A 262 -0.46 -14.16 16.52
N ALA A 263 0.62 -13.88 15.82
CA ALA A 263 0.97 -14.55 14.57
C ALA A 263 1.54 -15.98 14.78
N SER A 264 2.08 -16.26 15.95
CA SER A 264 2.66 -17.56 16.29
C SER A 264 2.36 -17.97 17.72
N SER A 265 2.15 -19.28 17.94
CA SER A 265 1.94 -19.86 19.27
C SER A 265 3.14 -19.68 20.22
N LEU A 266 4.32 -19.39 19.69
CA LEU A 266 5.52 -19.12 20.49
C LEU A 266 5.40 -17.89 21.40
N PHE A 267 4.46 -16.99 21.11
CA PHE A 267 4.25 -15.73 21.84
C PHE A 267 3.09 -15.79 22.84
N VAL A 268 2.57 -16.98 23.16
CA VAL A 268 1.40 -17.13 24.06
C VAL A 268 1.74 -18.01 25.25
N ASN A 269 1.33 -17.58 26.45
CA ASN A 269 1.32 -18.43 27.64
C ASN A 269 0.13 -19.38 27.57
N GLU A 270 0.36 -20.67 27.82
CA GLU A 270 -0.65 -21.73 27.73
C GLU A 270 -1.82 -21.56 28.72
N ASP A 271 -1.56 -20.92 29.87
CA ASP A 271 -2.54 -20.77 30.96
C ASP A 271 -3.48 -19.54 30.80
N GLU A 272 -3.31 -18.73 29.75
CA GLU A 272 -4.13 -17.53 29.56
C GLU A 272 -5.49 -17.89 28.94
N GLY A 273 -6.58 -17.71 29.73
CA GLY A 273 -7.97 -17.88 29.27
C GLY A 273 -8.56 -16.57 28.74
N ILE A 274 -9.32 -16.68 27.66
CA ILE A 274 -10.08 -15.56 27.08
C ILE A 274 -11.57 -15.88 27.04
N GLU A 275 -12.40 -14.86 27.20
CA GLU A 275 -13.85 -14.97 27.06
C GLU A 275 -14.24 -14.79 25.59
N VAL A 276 -14.94 -15.79 25.04
CA VAL A 276 -15.39 -15.81 23.64
C VAL A 276 -16.91 -15.75 23.63
N PRO A 277 -17.51 -14.65 23.11
CA PRO A 277 -18.95 -14.54 22.92
C PRO A 277 -19.50 -15.63 22.00
N SER A 278 -20.62 -16.22 22.37
CA SER A 278 -21.28 -17.24 21.58
C SER A 278 -22.41 -16.65 20.73
N VAL A 279 -22.67 -17.26 19.55
CA VAL A 279 -23.79 -16.89 18.69
C VAL A 279 -25.13 -17.47 19.21
N GLY A 280 -26.25 -16.83 18.87
CA GLY A 280 -27.58 -17.35 19.15
C GLY A 280 -28.01 -17.24 20.62
N GLY A 281 -27.55 -16.21 21.34
CA GLY A 281 -27.96 -15.91 22.73
C GLY A 281 -27.40 -16.89 23.77
N ARG A 282 -26.42 -17.72 23.40
CA ARG A 282 -25.76 -18.64 24.34
C ARG A 282 -24.76 -17.88 25.22
N PRO A 283 -24.50 -18.35 26.45
CA PRO A 283 -23.51 -17.72 27.32
C PRO A 283 -22.10 -17.75 26.68
N PRO A 284 -21.24 -16.75 26.99
CA PRO A 284 -19.85 -16.76 26.60
C PRO A 284 -19.12 -18.00 27.09
N ARG A 285 -18.06 -18.38 26.37
CA ARG A 285 -17.22 -19.54 26.71
C ARG A 285 -15.81 -19.05 27.04
N VAL A 286 -15.21 -19.64 28.07
CA VAL A 286 -13.78 -19.44 28.33
C VAL A 286 -12.99 -20.43 27.50
N MET A 287 -12.03 -19.93 26.70
CA MET A 287 -11.18 -20.73 25.82
C MET A 287 -9.71 -20.33 26.04
N PRO A 288 -8.75 -21.25 25.83
CA PRO A 288 -7.32 -20.88 25.92
C PRO A 288 -6.94 -19.87 24.85
N ARG A 289 -6.16 -18.83 25.20
CA ARG A 289 -5.62 -17.88 24.20
C ARG A 289 -4.74 -18.58 23.17
N ALA A 290 -4.06 -19.67 23.55
CA ALA A 290 -3.29 -20.50 22.65
C ALA A 290 -4.09 -20.98 21.43
N LEU A 291 -5.41 -21.21 21.58
CA LEU A 291 -6.29 -21.58 20.46
C LEU A 291 -6.39 -20.46 19.42
N VAL A 292 -6.38 -19.18 19.84
CA VAL A 292 -6.36 -18.04 18.90
C VAL A 292 -5.08 -18.08 18.06
N ALA A 293 -3.92 -18.30 18.68
CA ALA A 293 -2.66 -18.44 17.98
C ALA A 293 -2.67 -19.64 17.01
N GLN A 294 -3.17 -20.79 17.43
CA GLN A 294 -3.26 -22.00 16.60
C GLN A 294 -4.15 -21.80 15.35
N ILE A 295 -5.19 -20.98 15.46
CA ILE A 295 -6.05 -20.65 14.32
C ILE A 295 -5.37 -19.64 13.38
N LEU A 296 -4.65 -18.66 13.91
CA LEU A 296 -4.06 -17.58 13.12
C LEU A 296 -2.76 -17.98 12.44
N SER A 297 -1.88 -18.74 13.10
CA SER A 297 -0.53 -19.06 12.61
C SER A 297 -0.52 -19.64 11.20
N PRO A 298 -1.33 -20.65 10.84
CA PRO A 298 -1.31 -21.21 9.49
C PRO A 298 -1.69 -20.19 8.40
N ARG A 299 -2.59 -19.24 8.72
CA ARG A 299 -2.97 -18.19 7.79
C ARG A 299 -1.89 -17.14 7.63
N VAL A 300 -1.20 -16.79 8.70
CA VAL A 300 -0.05 -15.87 8.63
C VAL A 300 1.08 -16.48 7.81
N GLU A 301 1.40 -17.74 8.02
CA GLU A 301 2.39 -18.48 7.23
C GLU A 301 2.00 -18.50 5.75
N GLU A 302 0.76 -18.84 5.41
CA GLU A 302 0.24 -18.83 4.04
C GLU A 302 0.38 -17.44 3.39
N MET A 303 0.10 -16.36 4.13
CA MET A 303 0.25 -15.00 3.62
C MET A 303 1.69 -14.72 3.21
N PHE A 304 2.67 -15.05 4.03
CA PHE A 304 4.08 -14.85 3.70
C PHE A 304 4.61 -15.83 2.65
N GLU A 305 4.10 -17.04 2.57
CA GLU A 305 4.39 -17.96 1.46
C GLU A 305 3.92 -17.40 0.11
N LEU A 306 2.75 -16.74 0.10
CA LEU A 306 2.25 -16.06 -1.10
C LEU A 306 3.16 -14.89 -1.48
N VAL A 307 3.63 -14.11 -0.51
CA VAL A 307 4.60 -13.02 -0.72
C VAL A 307 5.91 -13.58 -1.28
N LEU A 308 6.46 -14.65 -0.68
CA LEU A 308 7.69 -15.29 -1.14
C LEU A 308 7.55 -15.82 -2.58
N ARG A 309 6.42 -16.42 -2.88
CA ARG A 309 6.12 -16.90 -4.25
C ARG A 309 6.11 -15.76 -5.25
N GLU A 310 5.57 -14.60 -4.86
CA GLU A 310 5.54 -13.40 -5.71
C GLU A 310 6.94 -12.81 -5.92
N ILE A 311 7.79 -12.74 -4.89
CA ILE A 311 9.19 -12.32 -4.97
C ILE A 311 9.96 -13.21 -5.95
N ARG A 312 9.80 -14.53 -5.82
CA ARG A 312 10.45 -15.52 -6.71
C ARG A 312 9.95 -15.43 -8.14
N ARG A 313 8.64 -15.26 -8.32
CA ARG A 313 8.03 -15.08 -9.65
C ARG A 313 8.57 -13.83 -10.35
N ALA A 314 8.83 -12.78 -9.59
CA ALA A 314 9.39 -11.53 -10.09
C ALA A 314 10.90 -11.61 -10.38
N GLY A 315 11.60 -12.68 -9.92
CA GLY A 315 13.03 -12.90 -10.18
C GLY A 315 13.97 -12.10 -9.28
N TYR A 316 13.50 -11.57 -8.15
CA TYR A 316 14.30 -10.75 -7.23
C TYR A 316 14.72 -11.49 -5.95
N ASP A 317 14.49 -12.81 -5.88
CA ASP A 317 15.00 -13.65 -4.80
C ASP A 317 16.54 -13.60 -4.78
N GLY A 318 17.11 -13.24 -3.64
CA GLY A 318 18.56 -13.03 -3.51
C GLY A 318 19.07 -11.60 -3.81
N MET A 319 18.22 -10.67 -4.31
CA MET A 319 18.59 -9.26 -4.56
C MET A 319 18.10 -8.30 -3.45
N LEU A 320 17.42 -8.81 -2.43
CA LEU A 320 16.80 -8.02 -1.37
C LEU A 320 17.75 -7.91 -0.16
N VAL A 321 18.89 -7.26 -0.34
CA VAL A 321 19.95 -7.17 0.68
C VAL A 321 19.50 -6.39 1.91
N ALA A 322 18.67 -5.35 1.75
CA ALA A 322 18.08 -4.61 2.85
C ALA A 322 16.90 -5.35 3.53
N GLY A 323 16.49 -6.52 2.97
CA GLY A 323 15.46 -7.35 3.57
C GLY A 323 14.04 -6.93 3.25
N GLY A 324 13.15 -7.07 4.25
CA GLY A 324 11.73 -6.76 4.14
C GLY A 324 11.25 -5.69 5.11
N VAL A 325 10.29 -4.88 4.67
CA VAL A 325 9.63 -3.88 5.49
C VAL A 325 8.13 -4.16 5.50
N LEU A 326 7.59 -4.48 6.68
CA LEU A 326 6.15 -4.72 6.87
C LEU A 326 5.47 -3.43 7.31
N THR A 327 4.35 -3.12 6.70
CA THR A 327 3.50 -2.00 7.10
C THR A 327 2.01 -2.38 6.98
N GLY A 328 1.13 -1.41 7.18
CA GLY A 328 -0.31 -1.66 7.22
C GLY A 328 -0.83 -2.14 8.58
N GLY A 329 -2.13 -2.01 8.79
CA GLY A 329 -2.76 -2.29 10.09
C GLY A 329 -2.60 -3.72 10.59
N THR A 330 -2.54 -4.71 9.69
CA THR A 330 -2.39 -6.12 10.07
C THR A 330 -0.95 -6.47 10.48
N SER A 331 0.04 -5.72 10.04
CA SER A 331 1.45 -5.90 10.46
C SER A 331 1.68 -5.66 11.95
N LEU A 332 0.73 -5.00 12.61
CA LEU A 332 0.76 -4.76 14.06
C LEU A 332 0.42 -5.99 14.92
N LEU A 333 -0.04 -7.09 14.29
CA LEU A 333 -0.28 -8.33 15.02
C LEU A 333 1.05 -8.84 15.59
N PRO A 334 1.15 -9.07 16.93
CA PRO A 334 2.39 -9.52 17.55
C PRO A 334 2.92 -10.80 16.89
N GLY A 335 4.23 -10.86 16.61
CA GLY A 335 4.89 -11.98 15.98
C GLY A 335 4.87 -11.98 14.44
N MET A 336 4.29 -10.93 13.80
CA MET A 336 4.24 -10.86 12.33
C MET A 336 5.62 -10.73 11.69
N ALA A 337 6.50 -9.93 12.28
CA ALA A 337 7.85 -9.74 11.75
C ALA A 337 8.67 -11.03 11.84
N GLU A 338 8.59 -11.73 12.95
CA GLU A 338 9.33 -12.96 13.21
C GLU A 338 8.87 -14.11 12.27
N VAL A 339 7.56 -14.22 12.03
CA VAL A 339 7.04 -15.20 11.05
C VAL A 339 7.47 -14.81 9.62
N ALA A 340 7.45 -13.52 9.30
CA ALA A 340 7.93 -13.03 8.01
C ALA A 340 9.41 -13.34 7.80
N GLU A 341 10.27 -13.07 8.80
CA GLU A 341 11.71 -13.40 8.75
C GLU A 341 11.95 -14.89 8.49
N HIS A 342 11.20 -15.74 9.21
CA HIS A 342 11.30 -17.17 9.06
C HIS A 342 10.90 -17.67 7.66
N VAL A 343 9.74 -17.22 7.16
CA VAL A 343 9.19 -17.70 5.88
C VAL A 343 9.91 -17.09 4.68
N LEU A 344 10.21 -15.79 4.73
CA LEU A 344 10.88 -15.09 3.64
C LEU A 344 12.39 -15.34 3.60
N ASN A 345 12.98 -15.78 4.72
CA ASN A 345 14.42 -15.86 4.94
C ASN A 345 15.15 -14.53 4.66
N LEU A 346 14.56 -13.45 5.14
CA LEU A 346 15.03 -12.07 5.03
C LEU A 346 14.99 -11.42 6.42
N SER A 347 15.89 -10.49 6.70
CA SER A 347 15.72 -9.61 7.87
C SER A 347 14.49 -8.73 7.65
N VAL A 348 13.62 -8.60 8.66
CA VAL A 348 12.36 -7.88 8.52
C VAL A 348 12.21 -6.84 9.63
N ARG A 349 11.79 -5.63 9.25
CA ARG A 349 11.40 -4.60 10.20
C ARG A 349 9.97 -4.14 10.00
N LEU A 350 9.36 -3.56 11.02
CA LEU A 350 8.11 -2.82 10.89
C LEU A 350 8.40 -1.43 10.31
N GLY A 351 7.71 -1.10 9.23
CA GLY A 351 7.72 0.22 8.59
C GLY A 351 6.79 1.17 9.33
N ARG A 352 7.30 2.37 9.59
CA ARG A 352 6.52 3.50 10.13
C ARG A 352 6.74 4.69 9.21
N PRO A 353 5.78 5.62 9.10
CA PRO A 353 5.99 6.82 8.33
C PRO A 353 7.27 7.56 8.73
N ILE A 354 8.05 7.96 7.74
CA ILE A 354 9.31 8.72 7.89
C ILE A 354 9.20 10.01 7.08
N GLY A 355 9.94 11.03 7.48
CA GLY A 355 9.97 12.32 6.75
C GLY A 355 8.67 13.13 6.87
N VAL A 356 7.79 12.75 7.79
CA VAL A 356 6.57 13.50 8.15
C VAL A 356 6.60 13.88 9.62
N GLU A 357 6.11 15.06 9.92
CA GLU A 357 5.99 15.59 11.27
C GLU A 357 4.53 15.78 11.67
N GLY A 358 4.25 16.05 12.94
CA GLY A 358 2.92 16.40 13.42
C GLY A 358 2.38 15.43 14.47
N LEU A 359 1.15 14.95 14.30
CA LEU A 359 0.43 14.13 15.28
C LEU A 359 1.16 12.81 15.56
N ARG A 360 1.85 12.70 16.70
CA ARG A 360 2.74 11.57 17.05
C ARG A 360 2.08 10.20 16.92
N GLU A 361 0.82 10.08 17.32
CA GLU A 361 0.07 8.81 17.27
C GLU A 361 -0.14 8.33 15.84
N ILE A 362 -0.09 9.22 14.86
CA ILE A 362 -0.31 8.96 13.45
C ILE A 362 1.00 8.69 12.74
N VAL A 363 1.97 9.62 12.87
CA VAL A 363 3.26 9.53 12.19
C VAL A 363 4.16 8.39 12.71
N SER A 364 3.81 7.75 13.84
CA SER A 364 4.53 6.60 14.38
C SER A 364 3.83 5.25 14.16
N ASN A 365 2.66 5.23 13.54
CA ASN A 365 1.82 4.03 13.46
C ASN A 365 1.78 3.48 12.03
N PRO A 366 2.21 2.22 11.80
CA PRO A 366 2.17 1.55 10.49
C PRO A 366 0.81 1.54 9.80
N SER A 367 -0.29 1.69 10.52
CA SER A 367 -1.63 1.71 9.93
C SER A 367 -1.97 3.01 9.18
N TYR A 368 -1.06 3.97 9.15
CA TYR A 368 -1.20 5.26 8.44
C TYR A 368 -0.08 5.51 7.41
N SER A 369 0.64 4.45 7.05
CA SER A 369 1.68 4.50 6.01
C SER A 369 1.11 4.62 4.60
#